data_376ae09c5eba3372e403083f4841f326
#
_entry.id   376ae09c5eba3372e403083f4841f326
#
_cell.length_a   1.000
_cell.length_b   1.000
_cell.length_c   1.000
_cell.angle_alpha   90.00
_cell.angle_beta   90.00
_cell.angle_gamma   90.00
#
_symmetry.space_group_name_H-M   'P 1'
#
loop_
_entity.id
_entity.type
_entity.pdbx_description
1 polymer ?
#
loop_
_entity_poly.entity_id
_entity_poly.type
_entity_poly.pdbx_seq_one_letter_code
_entity_poly.pdbx_strand_id
1 'polypeptide(L)'
;MNIFNLLKEAIDLGASDIHITTNSPPIARIKGKLINLSNDIITKEIAKDLTKQIAKKEQFQKIEVMGEVDFSVSLDNGARFRVNAYKQKGDYALAIRVINIIIPSFEELNLPLSISTFTQKNKGLVLVTGPTGGGQRRQQRCRCHQLGWTRRHGWVDRKSVV
;
A
#
# COMPACT_ATOMS: atom_id res chain seq x y z
N MET A 1 13.54 13.77 -13.00
CA MET A 1 12.21 13.34 -12.46
C MET A 1 12.29 13.29 -10.94
N ASN A 2 11.24 13.69 -10.21
CA ASN A 2 11.22 13.67 -8.73
C ASN A 2 10.15 12.68 -8.24
N ILE A 3 10.56 11.72 -7.40
CA ILE A 3 9.67 10.67 -6.91
C ILE A 3 8.53 11.21 -6.05
N PHE A 4 8.80 12.22 -5.22
CA PHE A 4 7.78 12.79 -4.32
C PHE A 4 6.67 13.52 -5.07
N ASN A 5 6.99 14.14 -6.21
CA ASN A 5 5.99 14.76 -7.08
C ASN A 5 5.10 13.70 -7.74
N LEU A 6 5.70 12.60 -8.23
CA LEU A 6 4.94 11.46 -8.76
C LEU A 6 4.02 10.84 -7.72
N LEU A 7 4.48 10.73 -6.47
CA LEU A 7 3.66 10.18 -5.38
C LEU A 7 2.49 11.10 -5.03
N LYS A 8 2.68 12.42 -5.03
CA LYS A 8 1.61 13.40 -4.80
C LYS A 8 0.56 13.33 -5.90
N GLU A 9 0.99 13.40 -7.16
CA GLU A 9 0.10 13.28 -8.32
C GLU A 9 -0.71 11.96 -8.29
N ALA A 10 -0.07 10.85 -7.97
CA ALA A 10 -0.75 9.57 -7.86
C ALA A 10 -1.82 9.56 -6.75
N ILE A 11 -1.57 10.22 -5.60
CA ILE A 11 -2.58 10.39 -4.54
C ILE A 11 -3.76 11.20 -5.03
N ASP A 12 -3.50 12.35 -5.67
CA ASP A 12 -4.53 13.27 -6.17
C ASP A 12 -5.44 12.57 -7.19
N LEU A 13 -4.89 11.65 -7.99
CA LEU A 13 -5.62 10.80 -8.91
C LEU A 13 -6.31 9.59 -8.25
N GLY A 14 -6.13 9.39 -6.94
CA GLY A 14 -6.72 8.27 -6.19
C GLY A 14 -6.09 6.92 -6.52
N ALA A 15 -4.79 6.88 -6.81
CA ALA A 15 -4.07 5.64 -7.07
C ALA A 15 -3.98 4.74 -5.84
N SER A 16 -4.07 3.43 -6.06
CA SER A 16 -3.83 2.41 -5.03
C SER A 16 -2.40 1.88 -5.03
N ASP A 17 -1.81 1.77 -6.21
CA ASP A 17 -0.46 1.25 -6.43
C ASP A 17 0.23 2.06 -7.54
N ILE A 18 1.55 2.17 -7.46
CA ILE A 18 2.40 2.84 -8.45
C ILE A 18 3.55 1.89 -8.78
N HIS A 19 3.83 1.73 -10.06
CA HIS A 19 4.90 0.88 -10.57
C HIS A 19 5.87 1.73 -11.40
N ILE A 20 7.15 1.61 -11.07
CA ILE A 20 8.25 2.27 -11.77
C ILE A 20 9.20 1.17 -12.21
N THR A 21 9.32 0.99 -13.52
CA THR A 21 10.21 0.01 -14.14
C THR A 21 10.95 0.64 -15.32
N THR A 22 12.13 0.13 -15.64
CA THR A 22 12.89 0.61 -16.80
C THR A 22 12.18 0.27 -18.11
N ASN A 23 12.43 1.10 -19.13
CA ASN A 23 11.85 1.01 -20.48
C ASN A 23 10.31 1.12 -20.52
N SER A 24 9.71 1.71 -19.49
CA SER A 24 8.27 1.96 -19.38
C SER A 24 8.03 3.31 -18.74
N PRO A 25 6.94 4.00 -19.04
CA PRO A 25 6.53 5.16 -18.25
C PRO A 25 6.12 4.71 -16.83
N PRO A 26 6.10 5.62 -15.84
CA PRO A 26 5.57 5.32 -14.51
C PRO A 26 4.06 5.05 -14.61
N ILE A 27 3.62 3.93 -14.05
CA ILE A 27 2.25 3.44 -14.14
C ILE A 27 1.59 3.51 -12.77
N ALA A 28 0.37 4.02 -12.69
CA ALA A 28 -0.46 3.97 -11.49
C ALA A 28 -1.69 3.08 -11.71
N ARG A 29 -2.14 2.43 -10.64
CA ARG A 29 -3.42 1.73 -10.61
C ARG A 29 -4.48 2.63 -10.00
N ILE A 30 -5.45 3.06 -10.83
CA ILE A 30 -6.55 3.94 -10.42
C ILE A 30 -7.88 3.22 -10.67
N LYS A 31 -8.67 3.02 -9.61
CA LYS A 31 -9.95 2.27 -9.69
C LYS A 31 -9.83 0.92 -10.42
N GLY A 32 -8.71 0.21 -10.19
CA GLY A 32 -8.42 -1.10 -10.80
C GLY A 32 -7.79 -1.06 -12.19
N LYS A 33 -7.78 0.08 -12.89
CA LYS A 33 -7.17 0.25 -14.21
C LYS A 33 -5.73 0.76 -14.09
N LEU A 34 -4.86 0.33 -14.99
CA LEU A 34 -3.49 0.82 -15.10
C LEU A 34 -3.45 2.03 -16.04
N ILE A 35 -2.90 3.13 -15.57
CA ILE A 35 -2.81 4.41 -16.26
C ILE A 35 -1.37 4.92 -16.16
N ASN A 36 -0.82 5.45 -17.26
CA ASN A 36 0.48 6.11 -17.25
C ASN A 36 0.38 7.45 -16.53
N LEU A 37 1.26 7.71 -15.58
CA LEU A 37 1.36 9.01 -14.88
C LEU A 37 2.08 10.07 -15.73
N SER A 38 2.99 9.65 -16.60
CA SER A 38 3.65 10.54 -17.56
C SER A 38 3.91 9.76 -18.86
N ASN A 39 4.31 10.49 -19.91
CA ASN A 39 4.75 9.89 -21.17
C ASN A 39 6.26 9.63 -21.20
N ASP A 40 7.00 10.05 -20.17
CA ASP A 40 8.45 9.89 -20.11
C ASP A 40 8.81 8.46 -19.79
N ILE A 41 9.65 7.87 -20.63
CA ILE A 41 10.17 6.52 -20.42
C ILE A 41 11.26 6.56 -19.34
N ILE A 42 11.14 5.69 -18.34
CA ILE A 42 12.12 5.54 -17.26
C ILE A 42 13.37 4.84 -17.81
N THR A 43 14.49 5.54 -17.83
CA THR A 43 15.81 4.95 -18.12
C THR A 43 16.39 4.27 -16.87
N LYS A 44 17.47 3.49 -17.03
CA LYS A 44 18.16 2.86 -15.90
C LYS A 44 18.68 3.87 -14.88
N GLU A 45 19.19 4.99 -15.37
CA GLU A 45 19.71 6.09 -14.56
C GLU A 45 18.59 6.76 -13.76
N ILE A 46 17.45 7.03 -14.42
CA ILE A 46 16.28 7.60 -13.77
C ILE A 46 15.74 6.64 -12.70
N ALA A 47 15.60 5.34 -13.00
CA ALA A 47 15.13 4.35 -12.03
C ALA A 47 16.03 4.27 -10.79
N LYS A 48 17.35 4.29 -11.00
CA LYS A 48 18.34 4.32 -9.92
C LYS A 48 18.24 5.59 -9.09
N ASP A 49 18.10 6.74 -9.74
CA ASP A 49 17.96 8.04 -9.06
C ASP A 49 16.67 8.12 -8.24
N LEU A 50 15.53 7.73 -8.80
CA LEU A 50 14.26 7.66 -8.08
C LEU A 50 14.32 6.73 -6.87
N THR A 51 15.02 5.59 -7.00
CA THR A 51 15.24 4.67 -5.89
C THR A 51 16.09 5.32 -4.79
N LYS A 52 17.14 6.07 -5.14
CA LYS A 52 17.97 6.81 -4.17
C LYS A 52 17.20 7.92 -3.46
N GLN A 53 16.28 8.60 -4.15
CA GLN A 53 15.47 9.66 -3.56
C GLN A 53 14.53 9.14 -2.47
N ILE A 54 13.99 7.93 -2.64
CA ILE A 54 12.99 7.37 -1.72
C ILE A 54 13.58 6.45 -0.65
N ALA A 55 14.69 5.78 -0.94
CA ALA A 55 15.36 4.85 -0.03
C ALA A 55 16.41 5.55 0.81
N LYS A 56 16.47 5.24 2.12
CA LYS A 56 17.60 5.65 2.96
C LYS A 56 18.88 4.93 2.53
N LYS A 57 20.04 5.48 2.87
CA LYS A 57 21.35 4.93 2.50
C LYS A 57 21.50 3.44 2.84
N GLU A 58 21.07 3.03 4.03
CA GLU A 58 21.12 1.64 4.47
C GLU A 58 20.17 0.73 3.65
N GLN A 59 18.99 1.23 3.29
CA GLN A 59 18.03 0.51 2.45
C GLN A 59 18.58 0.33 1.04
N PHE A 60 19.18 1.39 0.49
CA PHE A 60 19.80 1.32 -0.84
C PHE A 60 20.96 0.30 -0.86
N GLN A 61 21.80 0.26 0.18
CA GLN A 61 22.84 -0.77 0.31
C GLN A 61 22.27 -2.19 0.37
N LYS A 62 21.15 -2.38 1.07
CA LYS A 62 20.48 -3.69 1.10
C LYS A 62 19.96 -4.11 -0.28
N ILE A 63 19.44 -3.19 -1.09
CA ILE A 63 19.04 -3.51 -2.47
C ILE A 63 20.24 -3.96 -3.29
N GLU A 64 21.41 -3.33 -3.09
CA GLU A 64 22.64 -3.73 -3.81
C GLU A 64 23.07 -5.16 -3.48
N VAL A 65 22.97 -5.56 -2.22
CA VAL A 65 23.47 -6.86 -1.72
C VAL A 65 22.41 -7.95 -1.85
N MET A 66 21.16 -7.67 -1.47
CA MET A 66 20.09 -8.67 -1.36
C MET A 66 19.16 -8.69 -2.59
N GLY A 67 19.23 -7.67 -3.43
CA GLY A 67 18.38 -7.54 -4.62
C GLY A 67 17.01 -6.91 -4.36
N GLU A 68 16.53 -6.85 -3.11
CA GLU A 68 15.24 -6.25 -2.76
C GLU A 68 15.21 -5.72 -1.32
N VAL A 69 14.33 -4.76 -1.07
CA VAL A 69 14.01 -4.26 0.28
C VAL A 69 12.58 -3.74 0.33
N ASP A 70 11.91 -4.00 1.43
CA ASP A 70 10.55 -3.51 1.72
C ASP A 70 10.61 -2.50 2.88
N PHE A 71 10.06 -1.30 2.68
CA PHE A 71 10.06 -0.24 3.68
C PHE A 71 8.82 0.66 3.56
N SER A 72 8.65 1.56 4.52
CA SER A 72 7.56 2.54 4.51
C SER A 72 8.11 3.95 4.45
N VAL A 73 7.43 4.81 3.69
CA VAL A 73 7.71 6.24 3.56
C VAL A 73 6.46 7.02 3.92
N SER A 74 6.64 8.15 4.61
CA SER A 74 5.57 9.11 4.88
C SER A 74 5.93 10.45 4.25
N LEU A 75 4.96 11.12 3.65
CA LEU A 75 5.10 12.49 3.18
C LEU A 75 4.67 13.49 4.26
N ASP A 76 5.06 14.75 4.11
CA ASP A 76 4.73 15.82 5.05
C ASP A 76 3.22 16.07 5.18
N ASN A 77 2.45 15.77 4.13
CA ASN A 77 0.98 15.82 4.13
C ASN A 77 0.32 14.64 4.88
N GLY A 78 1.10 13.80 5.55
CA GLY A 78 0.63 12.65 6.30
C GLY A 78 0.39 11.38 5.45
N ALA A 79 0.45 11.45 4.13
CA ALA A 79 0.28 10.27 3.28
C ALA A 79 1.39 9.24 3.53
N ARG A 80 1.02 7.97 3.56
CA ARG A 80 1.95 6.86 3.81
C ARG A 80 1.97 5.88 2.65
N PHE A 81 3.16 5.37 2.38
CA PHE A 81 3.40 4.40 1.32
C PHE A 81 4.18 3.20 1.85
N ARG A 82 3.86 2.03 1.33
CA ARG A 82 4.71 0.87 1.42
C ARG A 82 5.44 0.72 0.10
N VAL A 83 6.75 0.69 0.16
CA VAL A 83 7.64 0.62 -0.99
C VAL A 83 8.36 -0.71 -0.96
N ASN A 84 8.23 -1.48 -2.02
CA ASN A 84 9.12 -2.59 -2.34
C ASN A 84 10.04 -2.11 -3.47
N ALA A 85 11.32 -1.98 -3.17
CA ALA A 85 12.36 -1.64 -4.13
C ALA A 85 13.19 -2.88 -4.43
N TYR A 86 13.34 -3.23 -5.71
CA TYR A 86 13.99 -4.46 -6.12
C TYR A 86 14.77 -4.31 -7.42
N LYS A 87 15.65 -5.29 -7.69
CA LYS A 87 16.35 -5.40 -8.98
C LYS A 87 15.62 -6.38 -9.88
N GLN A 88 15.30 -5.94 -11.09
CA GLN A 88 14.72 -6.76 -12.15
C GLN A 88 15.66 -6.76 -13.35
N LYS A 89 16.20 -7.91 -13.72
CA LYS A 89 17.19 -8.04 -14.80
C LYS A 89 18.41 -7.11 -14.65
N GLY A 90 18.81 -6.83 -13.39
CA GLY A 90 19.92 -5.93 -13.06
C GLY A 90 19.54 -4.45 -12.92
N ASP A 91 18.36 -4.04 -13.35
CA ASP A 91 17.86 -2.67 -13.25
C ASP A 91 16.99 -2.47 -12.00
N TYR A 92 16.90 -1.24 -11.50
CA TYR A 92 16.05 -0.90 -10.36
C TYR A 92 14.59 -0.80 -10.76
N ALA A 93 13.73 -1.30 -9.89
CA ALA A 93 12.29 -1.19 -10.01
C ALA A 93 11.66 -0.87 -8.65
N LEU A 94 10.53 -0.16 -8.66
CA LEU A 94 9.78 0.21 -7.46
C LEU A 94 8.32 -0.20 -7.62
N ALA A 95 7.81 -0.93 -6.63
CA ALA A 95 6.39 -1.19 -6.47
C ALA A 95 5.93 -0.47 -5.19
N ILE A 96 5.10 0.56 -5.35
CA ILE A 96 4.71 1.45 -4.28
C ILE A 96 3.21 1.33 -4.05
N ARG A 97 2.79 1.04 -2.82
CA ARG A 97 1.39 0.98 -2.41
C ARG A 97 1.01 2.17 -1.56
N VAL A 98 -0.05 2.85 -1.93
CA VAL A 98 -0.65 3.91 -1.12
C VAL A 98 -1.34 3.29 0.09
N ILE A 99 -1.01 3.74 1.30
CA ILE A 99 -1.65 3.31 2.55
C ILE A 99 -2.66 4.38 2.94
N ASN A 100 -3.93 4.11 2.72
CA ASN A 100 -4.98 5.00 3.21
C ASN A 100 -4.94 5.07 4.74
N ILE A 101 -4.77 6.27 5.27
CA ILE A 101 -4.77 6.54 6.70
C ILE A 101 -6.20 6.70 7.21
N ILE A 102 -7.07 7.27 6.37
CA ILE A 102 -8.49 7.45 6.67
C ILE A 102 -9.16 6.08 6.70
N ILE A 103 -9.73 5.76 7.84
CA ILE A 103 -10.52 4.54 8.04
C ILE A 103 -11.96 4.91 7.72
N PRO A 104 -12.56 4.33 6.68
CA PRO A 104 -13.92 4.65 6.30
C PRO A 104 -14.92 4.22 7.39
N SER A 105 -16.02 4.93 7.53
CA SER A 105 -17.13 4.60 8.42
C SER A 105 -17.91 3.36 7.92
N PHE A 106 -18.81 2.81 8.75
CA PHE A 106 -19.70 1.71 8.33
C PHE A 106 -20.63 2.15 7.21
N GLU A 107 -21.11 3.39 7.27
CA GLU A 107 -22.00 3.99 6.27
C GLU A 107 -21.27 4.13 4.92
N GLU A 108 -20.05 4.65 4.91
CA GLU A 108 -19.23 4.78 3.69
C GLU A 108 -18.92 3.43 3.05
N LEU A 109 -18.87 2.37 3.85
CA LEU A 109 -18.65 1.00 3.37
C LEU A 109 -19.96 0.29 2.99
N ASN A 110 -21.12 0.95 3.14
CA ASN A 110 -22.45 0.35 2.97
C ASN A 110 -22.62 -0.93 3.81
N LEU A 111 -22.09 -0.94 5.03
CA LEU A 111 -22.19 -2.10 5.92
C LEU A 111 -23.39 -1.94 6.86
N PRO A 112 -24.15 -3.03 7.12
CA PRO A 112 -25.24 -3.02 8.08
C PRO A 112 -24.72 -2.63 9.48
N LEU A 113 -25.44 -1.74 10.18
CA LEU A 113 -25.09 -1.32 11.55
C LEU A 113 -25.06 -2.50 12.54
N SER A 114 -25.78 -3.60 12.25
CA SER A 114 -25.73 -4.83 13.03
C SER A 114 -24.30 -5.40 13.18
N ILE A 115 -23.38 -5.08 12.25
CA ILE A 115 -21.97 -5.49 12.38
C ILE A 115 -21.31 -4.83 13.59
N SER A 116 -21.73 -3.63 13.97
CA SER A 116 -21.19 -2.95 15.14
C SER A 116 -21.49 -3.71 16.44
N THR A 117 -22.59 -4.45 16.53
CA THR A 117 -22.94 -5.23 17.72
C THR A 117 -21.97 -6.39 17.98
N PHE A 118 -21.35 -6.96 16.93
CA PHE A 118 -20.35 -8.01 17.09
C PHE A 118 -19.08 -7.51 17.78
N THR A 119 -18.84 -6.22 17.73
CA THR A 119 -17.66 -5.60 18.34
C THR A 119 -17.80 -5.46 19.85
N GLN A 120 -19.02 -5.49 20.37
CA GLN A 120 -19.32 -5.41 21.79
C GLN A 120 -19.28 -6.76 22.50
N LYS A 121 -19.14 -7.85 21.76
CA LYS A 121 -19.09 -9.21 22.34
C LYS A 121 -17.71 -9.48 22.94
N ASN A 122 -17.69 -9.87 24.21
CA ASN A 122 -16.45 -10.18 24.93
C ASN A 122 -15.88 -11.56 24.61
N LYS A 123 -16.69 -12.46 24.05
CA LYS A 123 -16.32 -13.84 23.70
C LYS A 123 -16.97 -14.24 22.38
N GLY A 124 -16.31 -15.10 21.62
CA GLY A 124 -16.80 -15.66 20.37
C GLY A 124 -15.85 -15.44 19.20
N LEU A 125 -16.14 -16.08 18.08
CA LEU A 125 -15.41 -15.99 16.83
C LEU A 125 -16.31 -15.39 15.77
N VAL A 126 -15.83 -14.33 15.11
CA VAL A 126 -16.50 -13.74 13.95
C VAL A 126 -15.63 -13.93 12.73
N LEU A 127 -16.14 -14.69 11.75
CA LEU A 127 -15.46 -14.95 10.49
C LEU A 127 -16.00 -14.01 9.40
N VAL A 128 -15.11 -13.26 8.75
CA VAL A 128 -15.41 -12.46 7.57
C VAL A 128 -14.78 -13.15 6.38
N THR A 129 -15.62 -13.71 5.51
CA THR A 129 -15.18 -14.48 4.34
C THR A 129 -15.58 -13.77 3.05
N GLY A 130 -14.86 -14.03 1.97
CA GLY A 130 -15.15 -13.48 0.65
C GLY A 130 -13.97 -13.65 -0.31
N PRO A 131 -14.17 -13.35 -1.60
CA PRO A 131 -13.12 -13.43 -2.59
C PRO A 131 -12.00 -12.41 -2.30
N THR A 132 -10.81 -12.69 -2.83
CA THR A 132 -9.67 -11.76 -2.73
C THR A 132 -10.05 -10.41 -3.35
N GLY A 133 -9.85 -9.31 -2.60
CA GLY A 133 -10.26 -7.98 -3.03
C GLY A 133 -11.66 -7.54 -2.59
N GLY A 134 -12.44 -8.41 -1.93
CA GLY A 134 -13.79 -8.12 -1.44
C GLY A 134 -13.89 -7.14 -0.26
N GLY A 135 -12.84 -6.39 0.05
CA GLY A 135 -12.90 -5.33 1.07
C GLY A 135 -12.75 -5.80 2.52
N GLN A 136 -12.54 -7.09 2.81
CA GLN A 136 -12.47 -7.63 4.18
C GLN A 136 -11.48 -6.88 5.08
N ARG A 137 -10.32 -6.48 4.55
CA ARG A 137 -9.33 -5.69 5.33
C ARG A 137 -9.83 -4.30 5.70
N ARG A 138 -10.64 -3.65 4.85
CA ARG A 138 -11.26 -2.35 5.15
C ARG A 138 -12.29 -2.50 6.25
N GLN A 139 -13.13 -3.52 6.18
CA GLN A 139 -14.13 -3.84 7.20
C GLN A 139 -13.48 -4.11 8.55
N GLN A 140 -12.39 -4.90 8.59
CA GLN A 140 -11.65 -5.18 9.82
C GLN A 140 -11.02 -3.92 10.43
N ARG A 141 -10.44 -3.01 9.61
CA ARG A 141 -9.83 -1.77 10.11
C ARG A 141 -10.87 -0.82 10.70
N CYS A 142 -11.98 -0.62 10.02
CA CYS A 142 -13.09 0.18 10.50
C CYS A 142 -13.54 -0.29 11.90
N ARG A 143 -13.69 -1.59 12.05
CA ARG A 143 -14.11 -2.24 13.28
C ARG A 143 -13.12 -2.04 14.44
N CYS A 144 -11.83 -2.27 14.22
CA CYS A 144 -10.80 -2.13 15.24
C CYS A 144 -10.63 -0.68 15.70
N HIS A 145 -10.75 0.30 14.78
CA HIS A 145 -10.58 1.71 15.09
C HIS A 145 -11.74 2.26 15.93
N GLN A 146 -12.98 1.94 15.59
CA GLN A 146 -14.15 2.45 16.31
C GLN A 146 -14.26 1.94 17.74
N LEU A 147 -13.59 0.83 18.05
CA LEU A 147 -13.62 0.21 19.38
C LEU A 147 -12.37 0.44 20.22
N GLY A 148 -11.36 1.17 19.70
CA GLY A 148 -10.09 1.31 20.40
C GLY A 148 -9.33 -0.02 20.55
N TRP A 149 -9.66 -1.03 19.75
CA TRP A 149 -9.01 -2.33 19.81
C TRP A 149 -7.60 -2.25 19.23
N THR A 150 -6.63 -2.30 20.11
CA THR A 150 -5.23 -2.48 19.71
C THR A 150 -4.94 -3.94 19.39
N ARG A 151 -3.84 -4.20 18.66
CA ARG A 151 -3.37 -5.52 18.20
C ARG A 151 -3.26 -6.64 19.24
N ARG A 152 -3.65 -6.44 20.49
CA ARG A 152 -3.48 -7.42 21.59
C ARG A 152 -4.50 -8.56 21.57
N HIS A 153 -5.56 -8.46 20.77
CA HIS A 153 -6.55 -9.55 20.64
C HIS A 153 -6.28 -10.25 19.31
N GLY A 154 -5.72 -11.43 19.38
CA GLY A 154 -5.24 -12.21 18.25
C GLY A 154 -6.27 -12.35 17.13
N TRP A 155 -5.98 -11.75 15.99
CA TRP A 155 -6.69 -11.97 14.75
C TRP A 155 -5.99 -13.08 13.99
N VAL A 156 -6.70 -14.15 13.71
CA VAL A 156 -6.22 -15.20 12.80
C VAL A 156 -6.50 -14.73 11.38
N ASP A 157 -5.47 -14.24 10.68
CA ASP A 157 -5.54 -13.99 9.26
C ASP A 157 -5.47 -15.34 8.53
N ARG A 158 -6.42 -15.63 7.66
CA ARG A 158 -6.54 -16.90 6.93
C ARG A 158 -5.33 -17.29 6.08
N LYS A 159 -4.34 -16.41 5.93
CA LYS A 159 -3.07 -16.73 5.27
C LYS A 159 -2.08 -17.51 6.14
N SER A 160 -2.38 -17.70 7.42
CA SER A 160 -1.52 -18.42 8.37
C SER A 160 -2.09 -19.78 8.80
N VAL A 161 -3.12 -20.28 8.12
CA VAL A 161 -3.59 -21.66 8.31
C VAL A 161 -3.27 -22.44 7.04
N VAL A 162 -2.08 -22.98 6.99
CA VAL A 162 -1.68 -24.15 6.19
C VAL A 162 -1.25 -25.23 7.18
#